data_021bf4d0f2a107936b0b8efd56b90fed
#
_entry.id   021bf4d0f2a107936b0b8efd56b90fed
#
_cell.length_a   1.000
_cell.length_b   1.000
_cell.length_c   1.000
_cell.angle_alpha   90.00
_cell.angle_beta   90.00
_cell.angle_gamma   90.00
#
_symmetry.space_group_name_H-M   'P 1'
#
loop_
_entity.id
_entity.type
_entity.pdbx_description
1 polymer ?
#
loop_
_entity_poly.entity_id
_entity_poly.type
_entity_poly.pdbx_seq_one_letter_code
_entity_poly.pdbx_strand_id
1 'polypeptide(L)'
;EDIIVLTGNLYGEIPSKILNLGEKQAEEALIWWKEQFNDDFYIELMRHNQQDETIVNETLLKFSKDHDIKIIATNNTFYLEKKDANAHDSVLCVKEGEKQATPIGKGRGYRYGLPNQEYYFKSSDEMKTLFADLPEAIINIQEIVDKIESYELARDVLLPKFDIPDEYKDAEDSADGGNRGENAYLRHITYEGAKKRYPELTDDIRERIDFELDTIKNSGYPGYFLITEDFIREARNMDVSVGPGRGSAAGS
;
A
#
# COMPACT_ATOMS: atom_id res chain seq x y z
N GLU A 1 -4.45 -7.81 16.62
CA GLU A 1 -5.55 -8.82 16.54
C GLU A 1 -6.02 -9.05 15.09
N ASP A 2 -5.82 -8.10 14.17
CA ASP A 2 -6.40 -8.13 12.81
C ASP A 2 -5.33 -8.27 11.70
N ILE A 3 -4.14 -8.73 12.03
CA ILE A 3 -3.02 -8.83 11.09
C ILE A 3 -2.35 -10.19 11.20
N ILE A 4 -2.20 -10.86 10.06
CA ILE A 4 -1.36 -12.06 9.90
C ILE A 4 -0.05 -11.63 9.25
N VAL A 5 1.08 -12.10 9.78
CA VAL A 5 2.42 -11.73 9.33
C VAL A 5 3.14 -12.94 8.73
N LEU A 6 3.77 -12.72 7.58
CA LEU A 6 4.58 -13.70 6.86
C LEU A 6 6.03 -13.20 6.79
N THR A 7 7.00 -14.12 6.75
CA THR A 7 8.43 -13.73 6.60
C THR A 7 8.74 -13.02 5.28
N GLY A 8 7.86 -13.14 4.28
CA GLY A 8 8.02 -12.52 2.98
C GLY A 8 8.97 -13.27 2.04
N ASN A 9 9.15 -12.70 0.85
CA ASN A 9 10.07 -13.22 -0.17
C ASN A 9 11.54 -12.86 0.18
N LEU A 10 12.48 -13.06 -0.77
CA LEU A 10 13.92 -12.77 -0.57
C LEU A 10 14.24 -11.33 -0.12
N TYR A 11 13.30 -10.39 -0.30
CA TYR A 11 13.42 -9.00 0.17
C TYR A 11 12.79 -8.77 1.55
N GLY A 12 12.11 -9.76 2.12
CA GLY A 12 11.61 -9.72 3.49
C GLY A 12 12.76 -9.56 4.49
N GLU A 13 12.48 -9.03 5.66
CA GLU A 13 13.52 -8.74 6.66
C GLU A 13 14.34 -9.97 7.02
N ILE A 14 13.69 -11.09 7.34
CA ILE A 14 14.36 -12.32 7.78
C ILE A 14 15.12 -12.97 6.61
N PRO A 15 14.51 -13.22 5.42
CA PRO A 15 15.25 -13.74 4.27
C PRO A 15 16.44 -12.86 3.85
N SER A 16 16.26 -11.55 3.85
CA SER A 16 17.34 -10.61 3.53
C SER A 16 18.49 -10.67 4.53
N LYS A 17 18.17 -10.82 5.83
CA LYS A 17 19.21 -11.00 6.86
C LYS A 17 19.95 -12.32 6.71
N ILE A 18 19.26 -13.43 6.37
CA ILE A 18 19.93 -14.72 6.08
C ILE A 18 20.99 -14.53 5.00
N LEU A 19 20.64 -13.86 3.90
CA LEU A 19 21.54 -13.70 2.74
C LEU A 19 22.68 -12.69 2.97
N ASN A 20 22.45 -11.62 3.73
CA ASN A 20 23.36 -10.49 3.76
C ASN A 20 24.07 -10.28 5.12
N LEU A 21 23.51 -10.74 6.24
CA LEU A 21 24.03 -10.51 7.58
C LEU A 21 24.40 -11.80 8.32
N GLY A 22 23.72 -12.89 7.98
CA GLY A 22 23.93 -14.21 8.57
C GLY A 22 22.76 -14.69 9.42
N GLU A 23 22.85 -15.99 9.77
CA GLU A 23 21.77 -16.75 10.42
C GLU A 23 21.39 -16.16 11.78
N LYS A 24 22.36 -15.75 12.60
CA LYS A 24 22.09 -15.23 13.95
C LYS A 24 21.23 -13.96 13.93
N GLN A 25 21.54 -12.99 13.07
CA GLN A 25 20.79 -11.74 12.96
C GLN A 25 19.39 -11.97 12.37
N ALA A 26 19.25 -12.97 11.52
CA ALA A 26 17.97 -13.38 10.98
C ALA A 26 17.09 -14.04 12.06
N GLU A 27 17.68 -14.90 12.89
CA GLU A 27 17.00 -15.57 14.00
C GLU A 27 16.54 -14.58 15.07
N GLU A 28 17.37 -13.59 15.44
CA GLU A 28 16.98 -12.51 16.36
C GLU A 28 15.75 -11.75 15.86
N ALA A 29 15.69 -11.46 14.56
CA ALA A 29 14.50 -10.82 13.96
C ALA A 29 13.28 -11.74 13.94
N LEU A 30 13.46 -13.02 13.62
CA LEU A 30 12.39 -14.01 13.63
C LEU A 30 11.75 -14.14 15.00
N ILE A 31 12.57 -14.22 16.06
CA ILE A 31 12.10 -14.31 17.45
C ILE A 31 11.27 -13.07 17.80
N TRP A 32 11.76 -11.88 17.43
CA TRP A 32 11.03 -10.64 17.67
C TRP A 32 9.64 -10.65 17.02
N TRP A 33 9.55 -11.06 15.75
CA TRP A 33 8.27 -11.15 15.04
C TRP A 33 7.34 -12.19 15.69
N LYS A 34 7.87 -13.36 16.08
CA LYS A 34 7.09 -14.38 16.78
C LYS A 34 6.54 -13.86 18.10
N GLU A 35 7.31 -13.13 18.89
CA GLU A 35 6.87 -12.54 20.16
C GLU A 35 5.75 -11.51 19.98
N GLN A 36 5.73 -10.77 18.84
CA GLN A 36 4.70 -9.78 18.57
C GLN A 36 3.38 -10.41 18.07
N PHE A 37 3.45 -11.46 17.24
CA PHE A 37 2.30 -12.00 16.52
C PHE A 37 1.93 -13.44 16.90
N ASN A 38 2.74 -14.13 17.67
CA ASN A 38 2.50 -15.49 18.18
C ASN A 38 2.01 -16.46 17.07
N ASP A 39 0.75 -16.92 17.14
CA ASP A 39 0.13 -17.86 16.21
C ASP A 39 -0.30 -17.22 14.88
N ASP A 40 -0.19 -15.89 14.74
CA ASP A 40 -0.46 -15.14 13.52
C ASP A 40 0.82 -14.81 12.74
N PHE A 41 1.95 -15.38 13.14
CA PHE A 41 3.21 -15.30 12.42
C PHE A 41 3.56 -16.63 11.76
N TYR A 42 3.81 -16.60 10.44
CA TYR A 42 4.12 -17.77 9.63
C TYR A 42 5.42 -17.59 8.86
N ILE A 43 6.14 -18.68 8.70
CA ILE A 43 7.27 -18.76 7.78
C ILE A 43 6.76 -19.05 6.37
N GLU A 44 7.07 -18.16 5.44
CA GLU A 44 6.69 -18.24 4.04
C GLU A 44 7.80 -18.89 3.22
N LEU A 45 7.47 -19.94 2.47
CA LEU A 45 8.40 -20.64 1.59
C LEU A 45 7.99 -20.44 0.14
N MET A 46 8.93 -20.03 -0.70
CA MET A 46 8.75 -19.86 -2.15
C MET A 46 9.75 -20.71 -2.93
N ARG A 47 9.36 -21.19 -4.11
CA ARG A 47 10.20 -22.03 -4.97
C ARG A 47 10.07 -21.59 -6.44
N HIS A 48 11.00 -20.74 -6.89
CA HIS A 48 11.10 -20.26 -8.28
C HIS A 48 12.41 -20.68 -8.93
N ASN A 49 13.00 -21.82 -8.52
CA ASN A 49 14.28 -22.34 -9.02
C ASN A 49 15.43 -21.32 -8.89
N GLN A 50 15.48 -20.59 -7.78
CA GLN A 50 16.59 -19.69 -7.44
C GLN A 50 17.47 -20.30 -6.34
N GLN A 51 18.79 -20.14 -6.48
CA GLN A 51 19.73 -20.62 -5.48
C GLN A 51 19.54 -19.91 -4.13
N ASP A 52 19.29 -18.59 -4.15
CA ASP A 52 19.05 -17.81 -2.94
C ASP A 52 17.80 -18.28 -2.18
N GLU A 53 16.73 -18.67 -2.89
CA GLU A 53 15.55 -19.28 -2.26
C GLU A 53 15.86 -20.61 -1.59
N THR A 54 16.73 -21.43 -2.18
CA THR A 54 17.13 -22.71 -1.59
C THR A 54 17.85 -22.47 -0.27
N ILE A 55 18.84 -21.57 -0.24
CA ILE A 55 19.61 -21.21 0.97
C ILE A 55 18.67 -20.67 2.06
N VAL A 56 17.78 -19.75 1.68
CA VAL A 56 16.81 -19.14 2.61
C VAL A 56 15.85 -20.19 3.17
N ASN A 57 15.27 -21.03 2.30
CA ASN A 57 14.32 -22.06 2.71
C ASN A 57 14.95 -23.10 3.66
N GLU A 58 16.19 -23.50 3.43
CA GLU A 58 16.90 -24.41 4.35
C GLU A 58 17.03 -23.82 5.76
N THR A 59 17.41 -22.55 5.85
CA THR A 59 17.52 -21.84 7.13
C THR A 59 16.16 -21.63 7.79
N LEU A 60 15.15 -21.23 7.01
CA LEU A 60 13.78 -21.02 7.51
C LEU A 60 13.15 -22.31 8.01
N LEU A 61 13.40 -23.46 7.36
CA LEU A 61 12.94 -24.77 7.82
C LEU A 61 13.60 -25.19 9.14
N LYS A 62 14.85 -24.82 9.35
CA LYS A 62 15.51 -25.00 10.65
C LYS A 62 14.82 -24.13 11.71
N PHE A 63 14.64 -22.83 11.46
CA PHE A 63 13.97 -21.92 12.38
C PHE A 63 12.55 -22.34 12.71
N SER A 64 11.79 -22.85 11.71
CA SER A 64 10.45 -23.40 11.93
C SER A 64 10.44 -24.47 13.01
N LYS A 65 11.40 -25.40 12.97
CA LYS A 65 11.53 -26.49 13.94
C LYS A 65 12.03 -26.02 15.29
N ASP A 66 13.04 -25.13 15.31
CA ASP A 66 13.69 -24.67 16.53
C ASP A 66 12.75 -23.77 17.37
N HIS A 67 11.85 -23.03 16.70
CA HIS A 67 10.97 -22.04 17.34
C HIS A 67 9.48 -22.39 17.27
N ASP A 68 9.12 -23.57 16.77
CA ASP A 68 7.72 -24.02 16.60
C ASP A 68 6.86 -22.98 15.84
N ILE A 69 7.30 -22.61 14.64
CA ILE A 69 6.60 -21.67 13.76
C ILE A 69 6.11 -22.43 12.53
N LYS A 70 4.83 -22.30 12.23
CA LYS A 70 4.21 -22.94 11.08
C LYS A 70 4.76 -22.39 9.76
N ILE A 71 4.96 -23.30 8.80
CA ILE A 71 5.36 -22.96 7.44
C ILE A 71 4.16 -22.92 6.51
N ILE A 72 4.19 -22.03 5.53
CA ILE A 72 3.22 -21.97 4.41
C ILE A 72 3.95 -21.86 3.09
N ALA A 73 3.35 -22.43 2.04
CA ALA A 73 3.82 -22.31 0.68
C ALA A 73 3.09 -21.18 -0.04
N THR A 74 3.85 -20.29 -0.66
CA THR A 74 3.29 -19.23 -1.52
C THR A 74 3.97 -19.19 -2.87
N ASN A 75 3.40 -18.41 -3.79
CA ASN A 75 3.96 -18.19 -5.12
C ASN A 75 3.93 -16.70 -5.45
N ASN A 76 5.07 -16.16 -5.84
CA ASN A 76 5.16 -14.80 -6.29
C ASN A 76 4.72 -14.74 -7.76
N THR A 77 3.49 -14.28 -8.01
CA THR A 77 2.85 -14.32 -9.32
C THR A 77 2.85 -12.94 -9.99
N PHE A 78 3.39 -12.87 -11.20
CA PHE A 78 3.43 -11.64 -12.00
C PHE A 78 2.65 -11.74 -13.31
N TYR A 79 2.34 -12.94 -13.79
CA TYR A 79 1.59 -13.19 -15.03
C TYR A 79 0.83 -14.52 -14.95
N LEU A 80 -0.14 -14.72 -15.86
CA LEU A 80 -1.07 -15.83 -15.77
C LEU A 80 -0.45 -17.16 -16.21
N GLU A 81 0.14 -17.21 -17.38
CA GLU A 81 0.68 -18.44 -17.95
C GLU A 81 2.20 -18.32 -18.12
N LYS A 82 2.91 -19.44 -18.03
CA LYS A 82 4.38 -19.50 -18.17
C LYS A 82 4.88 -18.88 -19.49
N LYS A 83 4.10 -19.01 -20.58
CA LYS A 83 4.42 -18.40 -21.88
C LYS A 83 4.40 -16.87 -21.87
N ASP A 84 3.72 -16.24 -20.90
CA ASP A 84 3.57 -14.78 -20.81
C ASP A 84 4.82 -14.08 -20.24
N ALA A 85 5.81 -14.86 -19.80
CA ALA A 85 7.05 -14.35 -19.22
C ALA A 85 7.77 -13.33 -20.12
N ASN A 86 7.80 -13.59 -21.44
CA ASN A 86 8.45 -12.66 -22.39
C ASN A 86 7.67 -11.36 -22.59
N ALA A 87 6.33 -11.44 -22.58
CA ALA A 87 5.49 -10.24 -22.65
C ALA A 87 5.65 -9.38 -21.39
N HIS A 88 5.66 -10.02 -20.21
CA HIS A 88 5.91 -9.34 -18.94
C HIS A 88 7.30 -8.68 -18.93
N ASP A 89 8.35 -9.36 -19.38
CA ASP A 89 9.70 -8.80 -19.48
C ASP A 89 9.75 -7.58 -20.41
N SER A 90 9.00 -7.60 -21.52
CA SER A 90 8.86 -6.44 -22.40
C SER A 90 8.24 -5.23 -21.69
N VAL A 91 7.20 -5.46 -20.87
CA VAL A 91 6.57 -4.40 -20.06
C VAL A 91 7.54 -3.82 -19.03
N LEU A 92 8.35 -4.67 -18.38
CA LEU A 92 9.39 -4.21 -17.47
C LEU A 92 10.42 -3.34 -18.17
N CYS A 93 10.84 -3.71 -19.39
CA CYS A 93 11.75 -2.90 -20.19
C CYS A 93 11.17 -1.53 -20.53
N VAL A 94 9.88 -1.46 -20.89
CA VAL A 94 9.19 -0.18 -21.14
C VAL A 94 9.16 0.67 -19.87
N LYS A 95 8.83 0.08 -18.72
CA LYS A 95 8.79 0.77 -17.42
C LYS A 95 10.14 1.38 -17.04
N GLU A 96 11.22 0.63 -17.23
CA GLU A 96 12.58 1.04 -16.82
C GLU A 96 13.33 1.84 -17.91
N GLY A 97 12.77 1.99 -19.12
CA GLY A 97 13.43 2.63 -20.25
C GLY A 97 14.60 1.81 -20.82
N GLU A 98 14.58 0.49 -20.65
CA GLU A 98 15.64 -0.44 -20.99
C GLU A 98 15.29 -1.30 -22.22
N LYS A 99 16.28 -2.03 -22.73
CA LYS A 99 16.11 -2.98 -23.83
C LYS A 99 16.16 -4.41 -23.31
N GLN A 100 15.38 -5.31 -23.90
CA GLN A 100 15.45 -6.75 -23.55
C GLN A 100 16.85 -7.35 -23.73
N ALA A 101 17.65 -6.81 -24.65
CA ALA A 101 19.03 -7.24 -24.88
C ALA A 101 19.98 -6.87 -23.71
N THR A 102 19.60 -5.93 -22.83
CA THR A 102 20.36 -5.61 -21.63
C THR A 102 20.24 -6.77 -20.64
N PRO A 103 21.33 -7.33 -20.13
CA PRO A 103 21.29 -8.47 -19.19
C PRO A 103 20.52 -8.14 -17.93
N ILE A 104 19.75 -9.11 -17.41
CA ILE A 104 19.09 -9.01 -16.09
C ILE A 104 20.16 -9.17 -15.00
N GLY A 105 20.16 -8.26 -14.02
CA GLY A 105 21.11 -8.31 -12.91
C GLY A 105 21.09 -7.06 -12.04
N LYS A 106 22.16 -6.85 -11.27
CA LYS A 106 22.34 -5.69 -10.39
C LYS A 106 23.56 -4.88 -10.80
N GLY A 107 23.48 -3.56 -10.66
CA GLY A 107 24.58 -2.64 -10.92
C GLY A 107 24.64 -2.11 -12.37
N ARG A 108 25.72 -1.39 -12.68
CA ARG A 108 25.88 -0.71 -13.98
C ARG A 108 25.95 -1.72 -15.13
N GLY A 109 25.15 -1.51 -16.17
CA GLY A 109 25.09 -2.36 -17.36
C GLY A 109 24.11 -3.52 -17.27
N TYR A 110 23.35 -3.61 -16.17
CA TYR A 110 22.28 -4.56 -15.97
C TYR A 110 20.93 -3.84 -15.85
N ARG A 111 19.86 -4.57 -16.14
CA ARG A 111 18.49 -4.09 -15.94
C ARG A 111 17.73 -4.96 -14.91
N TYR A 112 16.64 -4.42 -14.40
CA TYR A 112 15.68 -5.19 -13.64
C TYR A 112 14.93 -6.19 -14.53
N GLY A 113 14.67 -7.38 -14.02
CA GLY A 113 13.87 -8.42 -14.65
C GLY A 113 13.77 -9.65 -13.75
N LEU A 114 12.82 -10.53 -14.05
CA LEU A 114 12.68 -11.79 -13.33
C LEU A 114 13.73 -12.79 -13.81
N PRO A 115 14.37 -13.57 -12.93
CA PRO A 115 15.50 -14.42 -13.28
C PRO A 115 15.14 -15.62 -14.16
N ASN A 116 13.85 -16.01 -14.19
CA ASN A 116 13.33 -17.14 -14.97
C ASN A 116 11.81 -17.02 -15.19
N GLN A 117 11.17 -18.08 -15.71
CA GLN A 117 9.76 -18.09 -16.09
C GLN A 117 8.83 -18.70 -15.02
N GLU A 118 9.30 -18.91 -13.79
CA GLU A 118 8.53 -19.60 -12.75
C GLU A 118 7.55 -18.70 -11.98
N TYR A 119 7.36 -17.45 -12.40
CA TYR A 119 6.52 -16.44 -11.77
C TYR A 119 5.10 -16.36 -12.33
N TYR A 120 4.61 -17.44 -12.93
CA TYR A 120 3.23 -17.55 -13.42
C TYR A 120 2.28 -18.01 -12.31
N PHE A 121 0.98 -17.86 -12.56
CA PHE A 121 -0.08 -18.28 -11.64
C PHE A 121 -0.21 -19.81 -11.67
N LYS A 122 0.50 -20.47 -10.76
CA LYS A 122 0.50 -21.93 -10.64
C LYS A 122 -0.84 -22.45 -10.12
N SER A 123 -1.31 -23.55 -10.68
CA SER A 123 -2.48 -24.28 -10.19
C SER A 123 -2.20 -24.93 -8.82
N SER A 124 -3.28 -25.27 -8.10
CA SER A 124 -3.17 -25.97 -6.82
C SER A 124 -2.41 -27.30 -6.93
N ASP A 125 -2.54 -28.03 -8.04
CA ASP A 125 -1.85 -29.29 -8.24
C ASP A 125 -0.36 -29.11 -8.56
N GLU A 126 -0.02 -28.05 -9.30
CA GLU A 126 1.40 -27.66 -9.50
C GLU A 126 2.05 -27.26 -8.17
N MET A 127 1.36 -26.47 -7.33
CA MET A 127 1.86 -26.10 -6.00
C MET A 127 2.02 -27.31 -5.09
N LYS A 128 1.06 -28.24 -5.04
CA LYS A 128 1.17 -29.50 -4.29
C LYS A 128 2.35 -30.35 -4.77
N THR A 129 2.57 -30.40 -6.07
CA THR A 129 3.71 -31.12 -6.66
C THR A 129 5.03 -30.46 -6.29
N LEU A 130 5.10 -29.13 -6.37
CA LEU A 130 6.29 -28.34 -6.05
C LEU A 130 6.72 -28.47 -4.57
N PHE A 131 5.76 -28.64 -3.67
CA PHE A 131 5.96 -28.81 -2.23
C PHE A 131 5.62 -30.23 -1.74
N ALA A 132 5.74 -31.26 -2.59
CA ALA A 132 5.41 -32.64 -2.22
C ALA A 132 6.25 -33.20 -1.07
N ASP A 133 7.46 -32.67 -0.85
CA ASP A 133 8.35 -32.97 0.27
C ASP A 133 7.99 -32.24 1.57
N LEU A 134 7.11 -31.22 1.50
CA LEU A 134 6.68 -30.39 2.63
C LEU A 134 5.15 -30.19 2.58
N PRO A 135 4.35 -31.26 2.67
CA PRO A 135 2.90 -31.17 2.50
C PRO A 135 2.24 -30.27 3.56
N GLU A 136 2.81 -30.15 4.74
CA GLU A 136 2.35 -29.25 5.80
C GLU A 136 2.34 -27.79 5.36
N ALA A 137 3.27 -27.36 4.51
CA ALA A 137 3.30 -25.99 3.99
C ALA A 137 2.08 -25.65 3.12
N ILE A 138 1.47 -26.65 2.49
CA ILE A 138 0.21 -26.50 1.75
C ILE A 138 -1.00 -26.61 2.68
N ILE A 139 -0.97 -27.55 3.64
CA ILE A 139 -2.07 -27.79 4.58
C ILE A 139 -2.31 -26.58 5.48
N ASN A 140 -1.24 -25.96 5.98
CA ASN A 140 -1.33 -24.80 6.88
C ASN A 140 -1.95 -23.55 6.22
N ILE A 141 -2.03 -23.49 4.88
CA ILE A 141 -2.73 -22.40 4.18
C ILE A 141 -4.21 -22.36 4.59
N GLN A 142 -4.83 -23.53 4.82
CA GLN A 142 -6.24 -23.60 5.23
C GLN A 142 -6.46 -22.91 6.58
N GLU A 143 -5.51 -23.01 7.51
CA GLU A 143 -5.61 -22.31 8.80
C GLU A 143 -5.68 -20.79 8.62
N ILE A 144 -4.88 -20.23 7.71
CA ILE A 144 -4.95 -18.78 7.41
C ILE A 144 -6.31 -18.42 6.81
N VAL A 145 -6.82 -19.24 5.89
CA VAL A 145 -8.14 -19.02 5.28
C VAL A 145 -9.25 -19.04 6.34
N ASP A 146 -9.17 -19.97 7.27
CA ASP A 146 -10.17 -20.12 8.34
C ASP A 146 -10.13 -18.98 9.37
N LYS A 147 -9.00 -18.26 9.49
CA LYS A 147 -8.87 -17.07 10.33
C LYS A 147 -9.50 -15.82 9.71
N ILE A 148 -9.73 -15.82 8.39
CA ILE A 148 -10.25 -14.64 7.68
C ILE A 148 -11.77 -14.68 7.67
N GLU A 149 -12.38 -13.71 8.35
CA GLU A 149 -13.84 -13.52 8.32
C GLU A 149 -14.29 -12.81 7.05
N SER A 150 -15.51 -13.13 6.59
CA SER A 150 -16.12 -12.40 5.47
C SER A 150 -16.42 -10.97 5.88
N TYR A 151 -15.98 -10.00 5.10
CA TYR A 151 -16.27 -8.58 5.32
C TYR A 151 -16.61 -7.89 4.00
N GLU A 152 -17.40 -6.83 4.10
CA GLU A 152 -17.72 -5.99 2.94
C GLU A 152 -16.60 -4.99 2.68
N LEU A 153 -16.11 -4.96 1.44
CA LEU A 153 -15.14 -3.96 0.99
C LEU A 153 -15.79 -2.62 0.66
N ALA A 154 -17.06 -2.64 0.21
CA ALA A 154 -17.83 -1.43 -0.04
C ALA A 154 -18.29 -0.83 1.29
N ARG A 155 -17.70 0.27 1.69
CA ARG A 155 -18.03 1.03 2.91
C ARG A 155 -18.42 2.44 2.53
N ASP A 156 -19.15 3.09 3.42
CA ASP A 156 -19.34 4.53 3.34
C ASP A 156 -17.99 5.25 3.36
N VAL A 157 -17.92 6.37 2.68
CA VAL A 157 -16.69 7.17 2.61
C VAL A 157 -16.36 7.70 4.00
N LEU A 158 -15.25 7.25 4.57
CA LEU A 158 -14.74 7.73 5.85
C LEU A 158 -13.86 8.96 5.59
N LEU A 159 -14.43 10.13 5.73
CA LEU A 159 -13.65 11.37 5.73
C LEU A 159 -13.30 11.75 7.17
N PRO A 160 -12.06 12.13 7.44
CA PRO A 160 -11.70 12.69 8.75
C PRO A 160 -12.47 14.00 8.95
N LYS A 161 -13.01 14.21 10.16
CA LYS A 161 -13.64 15.48 10.52
C LYS A 161 -12.56 16.53 10.74
N PHE A 162 -12.77 17.70 10.16
CA PHE A 162 -11.94 18.87 10.43
C PHE A 162 -12.46 19.60 11.67
N ASP A 163 -11.57 20.00 12.57
CA ASP A 163 -11.97 20.78 13.75
C ASP A 163 -12.13 22.25 13.37
N ILE A 164 -13.40 22.68 13.25
CA ILE A 164 -13.75 24.06 12.88
C ILE A 164 -13.91 24.93 14.13
N PRO A 165 -13.72 26.27 14.02
CA PRO A 165 -13.99 27.18 15.12
C PRO A 165 -15.43 27.08 15.64
N ASP A 166 -15.62 27.26 16.95
CA ASP A 166 -16.89 27.06 17.63
C ASP A 166 -18.03 27.91 17.03
N GLU A 167 -17.73 29.09 16.55
CA GLU A 167 -18.68 30.02 15.90
C GLU A 167 -19.29 29.49 14.61
N TYR A 168 -18.66 28.47 13.98
CA TYR A 168 -19.19 27.80 12.78
C TYR A 168 -19.82 26.45 13.07
N LYS A 169 -19.73 25.94 14.30
CA LYS A 169 -20.31 24.64 14.67
C LYS A 169 -21.84 24.70 14.60
N ASP A 170 -22.42 23.76 13.86
CA ASP A 170 -23.84 23.59 13.74
C ASP A 170 -24.32 22.42 14.63
N ALA A 171 -25.30 22.70 15.50
CA ALA A 171 -25.78 21.69 16.45
C ALA A 171 -26.47 20.49 15.75
N GLU A 172 -27.07 20.70 14.56
CA GLU A 172 -27.75 19.66 13.81
C GLU A 172 -26.75 18.69 13.16
N ASP A 173 -25.52 19.14 12.85
CA ASP A 173 -24.47 18.28 12.26
C ASP A 173 -24.10 17.10 13.15
N SER A 174 -24.19 17.27 14.47
CA SER A 174 -23.95 16.17 15.42
C SER A 174 -25.11 15.18 15.48
N ALA A 175 -26.30 15.60 15.13
CA ALA A 175 -27.50 14.77 15.20
C ALA A 175 -27.73 13.95 13.90
N ASP A 176 -27.43 14.54 12.73
CA ASP A 176 -27.73 13.94 11.42
C ASP A 176 -26.49 13.58 10.59
N GLY A 177 -25.28 13.83 11.13
CA GLY A 177 -24.02 13.59 10.42
C GLY A 177 -23.75 14.59 9.30
N GLY A 178 -24.43 15.76 9.33
CA GLY A 178 -24.25 16.83 8.35
C GLY A 178 -22.88 17.51 8.43
N ASN A 179 -22.63 18.39 7.49
CA ASN A 179 -21.39 19.15 7.37
C ASN A 179 -21.66 20.66 7.12
N ARG A 180 -22.75 21.19 7.70
CA ARG A 180 -23.16 22.60 7.54
C ARG A 180 -22.10 23.54 8.09
N GLY A 181 -21.56 23.23 9.26
CA GLY A 181 -20.48 24.00 9.88
C GLY A 181 -19.22 24.02 9.04
N GLU A 182 -18.77 22.89 8.55
CA GLU A 182 -17.59 22.82 7.66
C GLU A 182 -17.82 23.62 6.36
N ASN A 183 -18.99 23.54 5.76
CA ASN A 183 -19.35 24.33 4.57
C ASN A 183 -19.35 25.86 4.87
N ALA A 184 -19.88 26.27 6.01
CA ALA A 184 -19.88 27.67 6.42
C ALA A 184 -18.46 28.20 6.64
N TYR A 185 -17.63 27.43 7.31
CA TYR A 185 -16.23 27.79 7.54
C TYR A 185 -15.41 27.80 6.25
N LEU A 186 -15.57 26.80 5.38
CA LEU A 186 -14.91 26.76 4.07
C LEU A 186 -15.29 27.99 3.23
N ARG A 187 -16.58 28.36 3.22
CA ARG A 187 -17.06 29.57 2.55
C ARG A 187 -16.35 30.82 3.09
N HIS A 188 -16.27 30.94 4.41
CA HIS A 188 -15.61 32.07 5.07
C HIS A 188 -14.16 32.22 4.62
N ILE A 189 -13.35 31.17 4.79
CA ILE A 189 -11.91 31.23 4.46
C ILE A 189 -11.67 31.41 2.94
N THR A 190 -12.55 30.87 2.10
CA THR A 190 -12.48 31.07 0.65
C THR A 190 -12.66 32.54 0.29
N TYR A 191 -13.67 33.20 0.84
CA TYR A 191 -13.89 34.63 0.61
C TYR A 191 -12.78 35.52 1.19
N GLU A 192 -12.26 35.19 2.36
CA GLU A 192 -11.08 35.88 2.93
C GLU A 192 -9.84 35.69 2.02
N GLY A 193 -9.66 34.50 1.48
CA GLY A 193 -8.61 34.23 0.50
C GLY A 193 -8.80 35.00 -0.82
N ALA A 194 -10.03 35.10 -1.28
CA ALA A 194 -10.38 35.84 -2.50
C ALA A 194 -10.10 37.35 -2.37
N LYS A 195 -10.47 37.96 -1.25
CA LYS A 195 -10.14 39.37 -0.96
C LYS A 195 -8.63 39.68 -1.01
N LYS A 196 -7.80 38.72 -0.67
CA LYS A 196 -6.34 38.87 -0.72
C LYS A 196 -5.76 38.69 -2.12
N ARG A 197 -6.45 37.97 -3.01
CA ARG A 197 -5.96 37.59 -4.35
C ARG A 197 -6.49 38.45 -5.47
N TYR A 198 -7.70 38.98 -5.32
CA TYR A 198 -8.36 39.80 -6.31
C TYR A 198 -8.43 41.25 -5.84
N PRO A 199 -8.00 42.22 -6.68
CA PRO A 199 -8.11 43.66 -6.34
C PRO A 199 -9.54 44.09 -6.07
N GLU A 200 -10.49 43.47 -6.83
CA GLU A 200 -11.92 43.68 -6.70
C GLU A 200 -12.65 42.35 -6.90
N LEU A 201 -13.63 42.06 -6.06
CA LEU A 201 -14.51 40.91 -6.20
C LEU A 201 -15.72 41.31 -7.06
N THR A 202 -15.57 41.13 -8.37
CA THR A 202 -16.65 41.33 -9.33
C THR A 202 -17.77 40.31 -9.15
N ASP A 203 -18.94 40.54 -9.75
CA ASP A 203 -20.07 39.61 -9.68
C ASP A 203 -19.71 38.27 -10.33
N ASP A 204 -18.98 38.26 -11.45
CA ASP A 204 -18.53 37.02 -12.12
C ASP A 204 -17.61 36.18 -11.18
N ILE A 205 -16.71 36.84 -10.43
CA ILE A 205 -15.82 36.13 -9.47
C ILE A 205 -16.66 35.55 -8.33
N ARG A 206 -17.65 36.29 -7.83
CA ARG A 206 -18.54 35.82 -6.76
C ARG A 206 -19.37 34.63 -7.21
N GLU A 207 -19.98 34.71 -8.38
CA GLU A 207 -20.77 33.65 -8.98
C GLU A 207 -19.93 32.38 -9.15
N ARG A 208 -18.70 32.53 -9.61
CA ARG A 208 -17.79 31.39 -9.75
C ARG A 208 -17.42 30.78 -8.40
N ILE A 209 -17.10 31.57 -7.38
CA ILE A 209 -16.79 31.06 -6.03
C ILE A 209 -18.00 30.30 -5.47
N ASP A 210 -19.19 30.87 -5.59
CA ASP A 210 -20.41 30.26 -5.08
C ASP A 210 -20.71 28.93 -5.79
N PHE A 211 -20.56 28.89 -7.11
CA PHE A 211 -20.70 27.67 -7.91
C PHE A 211 -19.74 26.55 -7.43
N GLU A 212 -18.45 26.86 -7.22
CA GLU A 212 -17.47 25.88 -6.77
C GLU A 212 -17.79 25.40 -5.34
N LEU A 213 -18.14 26.31 -4.43
CA LEU A 213 -18.51 25.97 -3.06
C LEU A 213 -19.78 25.10 -3.00
N ASP A 214 -20.79 25.39 -3.84
CA ASP A 214 -22.00 24.57 -3.93
C ASP A 214 -21.68 23.18 -4.50
N THR A 215 -20.76 23.08 -5.45
CA THR A 215 -20.29 21.79 -5.98
C THR A 215 -19.62 20.96 -4.90
N ILE A 216 -18.73 21.55 -4.11
CA ILE A 216 -18.04 20.89 -2.98
C ILE A 216 -19.07 20.45 -1.93
N LYS A 217 -20.02 21.32 -1.58
CA LYS A 217 -21.10 21.05 -0.64
C LYS A 217 -21.94 19.85 -1.09
N ASN A 218 -22.39 19.87 -2.35
CA ASN A 218 -23.25 18.83 -2.91
C ASN A 218 -22.52 17.49 -3.06
N SER A 219 -21.20 17.51 -3.21
CA SER A 219 -20.33 16.33 -3.24
C SER A 219 -20.01 15.78 -1.85
N GLY A 220 -20.29 16.53 -0.77
CA GLY A 220 -20.05 16.10 0.61
C GLY A 220 -18.59 16.17 1.08
N TYR A 221 -17.74 16.97 0.42
CA TYR A 221 -16.29 17.02 0.69
C TYR A 221 -15.73 18.32 1.30
N PRO A 222 -16.49 19.15 2.06
CA PRO A 222 -15.93 20.38 2.60
C PRO A 222 -14.75 20.13 3.55
N GLY A 223 -14.81 19.08 4.39
CA GLY A 223 -13.72 18.71 5.31
C GLY A 223 -12.42 18.37 4.59
N TYR A 224 -12.48 17.69 3.45
CA TYR A 224 -11.30 17.41 2.64
C TYR A 224 -10.59 18.69 2.18
N PHE A 225 -11.34 19.69 1.73
CA PHE A 225 -10.80 20.98 1.30
C PHE A 225 -10.22 21.77 2.48
N LEU A 226 -10.86 21.73 3.65
CA LEU A 226 -10.35 22.33 4.88
C LEU A 226 -9.03 21.72 5.32
N ILE A 227 -8.94 20.38 5.34
CA ILE A 227 -7.70 19.66 5.66
C ILE A 227 -6.58 20.02 4.68
N THR A 228 -6.90 20.08 3.38
CA THR A 228 -5.92 20.40 2.34
C THR A 228 -5.42 21.84 2.49
N GLU A 229 -6.30 22.80 2.77
CA GLU A 229 -5.92 24.18 3.05
C GLU A 229 -5.03 24.28 4.28
N ASP A 230 -5.40 23.58 5.36
CA ASP A 230 -4.70 23.64 6.63
C ASP A 230 -3.24 23.18 6.51
N PHE A 231 -2.99 22.00 5.94
CA PHE A 231 -1.60 21.56 5.81
C PHE A 231 -0.78 22.36 4.78
N ILE A 232 -1.42 22.92 3.74
CA ILE A 232 -0.74 23.84 2.81
C ILE A 232 -0.38 25.15 3.51
N ARG A 233 -1.29 25.70 4.31
CA ARG A 233 -1.07 26.90 5.10
C ARG A 233 0.06 26.70 6.09
N GLU A 234 0.04 25.58 6.82
CA GLU A 234 1.07 25.26 7.82
C GLU A 234 2.44 25.05 7.16
N ALA A 235 2.50 24.32 6.05
CA ALA A 235 3.75 24.18 5.30
C ALA A 235 4.36 25.54 4.93
N ARG A 236 3.52 26.48 4.46
CA ARG A 236 3.98 27.85 4.14
C ARG A 236 4.44 28.62 5.38
N ASN A 237 3.76 28.46 6.52
CA ASN A 237 4.17 29.07 7.80
C ASN A 237 5.54 28.53 8.27
N MET A 238 5.89 27.32 7.89
CA MET A 238 7.18 26.68 8.16
C MET A 238 8.24 26.96 7.08
N ASP A 239 8.00 27.90 6.16
CA ASP A 239 8.86 28.19 5.00
C ASP A 239 9.09 26.99 4.07
N VAL A 240 8.18 26.02 4.05
CA VAL A 240 8.21 24.88 3.12
C VAL A 240 7.49 25.23 1.83
N SER A 241 8.18 25.10 0.69
CA SER A 241 7.58 25.33 -0.63
C SER A 241 6.52 24.29 -0.95
N VAL A 242 5.35 24.76 -1.39
CA VAL A 242 4.25 23.92 -1.80
C VAL A 242 4.06 24.03 -3.32
N GLY A 243 4.08 22.88 -4.00
CA GLY A 243 3.84 22.80 -5.45
C GLY A 243 2.39 23.16 -5.84
N PRO A 244 2.15 23.40 -7.14
CA PRO A 244 0.86 23.92 -7.65
C PRO A 244 -0.29 22.91 -7.63
N GLY A 245 -0.07 21.70 -7.17
CA GLY A 245 -1.08 20.67 -7.07
C GLY A 245 -0.65 19.32 -7.64
N ARG A 246 -1.45 18.32 -7.32
CA ARG A 246 -1.27 16.93 -7.73
C ARG A 246 -2.61 16.41 -8.23
N GLY A 247 -2.65 15.83 -9.41
CA GLY A 247 -3.84 15.18 -9.91
C GLY A 247 -4.01 15.31 -11.42
N SER A 248 -5.07 14.68 -11.93
CA SER A 248 -5.41 14.61 -13.34
C SER A 248 -6.35 15.74 -13.80
N ALA A 249 -6.94 16.50 -12.88
CA ALA A 249 -7.89 17.56 -13.21
C ALA A 249 -7.14 18.88 -13.48
N ALA A 250 -6.86 19.14 -14.74
CA ALA A 250 -6.15 20.35 -15.18
C ALA A 250 -7.07 21.58 -15.34
N GLY A 251 -8.16 21.68 -14.63
CA GLY A 251 -9.12 22.72 -14.96
C GLY A 251 -10.13 23.11 -13.89
N SER A 252 -9.90 22.76 -12.65
CA SER A 252 -10.79 23.26 -11.61
C SER A 252 -10.31 24.59 -11.05
#